data_8f490ee4b4710468105703e4a7badbad
#
_entry.id   8f490ee4b4710468105703e4a7badbad
#
_cell.length_a   1.000
_cell.length_b   1.000
_cell.length_c   1.000
_cell.angle_alpha   90.00
_cell.angle_beta   90.00
_cell.angle_gamma   90.00
#
_symmetry.space_group_name_H-M   'P 1'
#
loop_
_entity.id
_entity.type
_entity.pdbx_description
1 polymer ?
#
loop_
_entity_poly.entity_id
_entity_poly.type
_entity_poly.pdbx_seq_one_letter_code
_entity_poly.pdbx_strand_id
1 'polypeptide(L)'
;MIVAMSVGMTNAQTVQRQVVEEGGTGPFKSEVVGDASCTGFTVYRPQNLKELVAKQGALPVIVYANGACFNNNVEMRLLLSEVASYGYVAAAIGPYDEADVMAQWRGVLKAAYPETKGEVIMANGEKILPLTPEEKQAREAQEAKQREQAAKAAKKTKKPQPAAPQFPTYPKMLLEVLDWLTEQNATQGSEYYHCLNLDKVAAMGQSCGGAQVLAIAYDPRIKTCVMLNTGIGDMEMMGATKECLKNLHTPMFYMIGGPADIAYANAQKDYERIANDIPVVMLNSKDGHSGTYYEKFGGNYAKAVVKWLDWQLKGQVGQSALFLDDEYLKLKFPEWQGVRKNF
;
A
#
# COMPACT_ATOMS: atom_id res chain seq x y z
N MET A 1 -58.36 21.84 -7.53
CA MET A 1 -56.95 22.22 -7.72
C MET A 1 -56.12 21.37 -6.77
N ILE A 2 -55.61 20.24 -7.28
CA ILE A 2 -54.87 19.27 -6.48
C ILE A 2 -53.39 19.59 -6.68
N VAL A 3 -52.73 20.06 -5.62
CA VAL A 3 -51.27 20.28 -5.62
C VAL A 3 -50.58 18.92 -5.38
N ALA A 4 -50.02 18.39 -6.42
CA ALA A 4 -49.14 17.21 -6.29
C ALA A 4 -47.80 17.65 -5.70
N MET A 5 -47.57 17.30 -4.44
CA MET A 5 -46.24 17.37 -3.85
C MET A 5 -45.37 16.23 -4.46
N SER A 6 -44.42 16.58 -5.31
CA SER A 6 -43.37 15.69 -5.72
C SER A 6 -42.43 15.47 -4.55
N VAL A 7 -42.55 14.32 -3.91
CA VAL A 7 -41.52 13.81 -2.98
C VAL A 7 -40.29 13.45 -3.82
N GLY A 8 -39.26 14.28 -3.76
CA GLY A 8 -37.96 13.96 -4.33
C GLY A 8 -37.43 12.71 -3.64
N MET A 9 -37.39 11.58 -4.36
CA MET A 9 -36.64 10.43 -3.94
C MET A 9 -35.15 10.81 -3.97
N THR A 10 -34.58 11.05 -2.80
CA THR A 10 -33.13 11.03 -2.63
C THR A 10 -32.69 9.63 -2.96
N ASN A 11 -31.95 9.46 -4.06
CA ASN A 11 -31.24 8.22 -4.34
C ASN A 11 -30.33 7.93 -3.15
N ALA A 12 -30.76 7.03 -2.27
CA ALA A 12 -29.90 6.46 -1.26
C ALA A 12 -28.79 5.72 -2.04
N GLN A 13 -27.60 6.30 -2.06
CA GLN A 13 -26.42 5.71 -2.66
C GLN A 13 -26.20 4.36 -1.99
N THR A 14 -26.21 3.29 -2.78
CA THR A 14 -26.07 1.92 -2.27
C THR A 14 -24.61 1.73 -1.85
N VAL A 15 -24.33 1.80 -0.56
CA VAL A 15 -23.04 1.43 0.01
C VAL A 15 -22.90 -0.08 -0.08
N GLN A 16 -21.93 -0.57 -0.83
CA GLN A 16 -21.62 -2.00 -0.89
C GLN A 16 -20.77 -2.36 0.33
N ARG A 17 -21.17 -3.39 1.06
CA ARG A 17 -20.45 -3.87 2.24
C ARG A 17 -20.19 -5.37 2.14
N GLN A 18 -18.97 -5.75 2.47
CA GLN A 18 -18.55 -7.14 2.50
C GLN A 18 -17.67 -7.43 3.71
N VAL A 19 -17.84 -8.57 4.34
CA VAL A 19 -16.95 -9.06 5.40
C VAL A 19 -15.88 -9.95 4.76
N VAL A 20 -14.62 -9.71 5.12
CA VAL A 20 -13.52 -10.58 4.73
C VAL A 20 -13.30 -11.59 5.86
N GLU A 21 -13.78 -12.81 5.68
CA GLU A 21 -13.80 -13.85 6.73
C GLU A 21 -12.39 -14.22 7.24
N GLU A 22 -11.39 -14.18 6.37
CA GLU A 22 -10.00 -14.49 6.69
C GLU A 22 -9.17 -13.24 7.08
N GLY A 23 -9.81 -12.10 7.22
CA GLY A 23 -9.21 -10.85 7.68
C GLY A 23 -9.54 -10.58 9.14
N GLY A 24 -8.51 -10.34 9.96
CA GLY A 24 -8.69 -9.80 11.28
C GLY A 24 -8.50 -10.78 12.44
N THR A 25 -7.34 -10.67 13.10
CA THR A 25 -7.06 -11.25 14.41
C THR A 25 -7.21 -10.23 15.53
N GLY A 26 -7.40 -8.97 15.18
CA GLY A 26 -7.61 -7.88 16.14
C GLY A 26 -8.94 -7.99 16.87
N PRO A 27 -9.16 -7.12 17.88
CA PRO A 27 -10.35 -7.18 18.72
C PRO A 27 -11.65 -6.78 18.01
N PHE A 28 -11.57 -6.27 16.77
CA PHE A 28 -12.73 -5.77 16.04
C PHE A 28 -12.93 -6.54 14.74
N LYS A 29 -14.16 -6.92 14.46
CA LYS A 29 -14.52 -7.50 13.18
C LYS A 29 -14.44 -6.42 12.10
N SER A 30 -13.71 -6.68 11.00
CA SER A 30 -13.56 -5.74 9.90
C SER A 30 -14.61 -5.94 8.81
N GLU A 31 -14.85 -4.88 8.05
CA GLU A 31 -15.66 -4.90 6.83
C GLU A 31 -14.98 -4.10 5.72
N VAL A 32 -15.32 -4.42 4.49
CA VAL A 32 -14.94 -3.70 3.26
C VAL A 32 -16.13 -2.90 2.78
N VAL A 33 -15.93 -1.62 2.52
CA VAL A 33 -16.99 -0.69 2.16
C VAL A 33 -16.62 0.04 0.87
N GLY A 34 -17.45 -0.11 -0.16
CA GLY A 34 -17.45 0.76 -1.35
C GLY A 34 -18.46 1.88 -1.15
N ASP A 35 -18.06 3.14 -1.31
CA ASP A 35 -18.92 4.30 -1.20
C ASP A 35 -19.13 4.95 -2.58
N ALA A 36 -20.39 5.16 -2.97
CA ALA A 36 -20.72 5.75 -4.25
C ALA A 36 -20.29 7.22 -4.39
N SER A 37 -20.04 7.93 -3.26
CA SER A 37 -19.43 9.26 -3.28
C SER A 37 -17.91 9.23 -3.46
N CYS A 38 -17.29 8.03 -3.42
CA CYS A 38 -15.85 7.83 -3.54
C CYS A 38 -15.53 6.56 -4.34
N THR A 39 -16.03 6.46 -5.56
CA THR A 39 -16.01 5.24 -6.40
C THR A 39 -14.62 4.77 -6.81
N GLY A 40 -13.62 5.63 -6.69
CA GLY A 40 -12.22 5.27 -6.98
C GLY A 40 -11.49 4.58 -5.82
N PHE A 41 -12.19 4.27 -4.72
CA PHE A 41 -11.56 3.78 -3.49
C PHE A 41 -12.46 2.77 -2.77
N THR A 42 -11.81 1.98 -1.93
CA THR A 42 -12.45 1.03 -1.02
C THR A 42 -11.97 1.30 0.40
N VAL A 43 -12.86 1.27 1.37
CA VAL A 43 -12.51 1.49 2.78
C VAL A 43 -12.60 0.18 3.56
N TYR A 44 -11.52 -0.20 4.21
CA TYR A 44 -11.43 -1.27 5.18
C TYR A 44 -11.53 -0.66 6.58
N ARG A 45 -12.47 -1.12 7.40
CA ARG A 45 -12.73 -0.53 8.70
C ARG A 45 -13.35 -1.53 9.68
N PRO A 46 -13.33 -1.25 10.99
CA PRO A 46 -14.14 -2.01 11.94
C PRO A 46 -15.63 -1.88 11.61
N GLN A 47 -16.37 -2.98 11.83
CA GLN A 47 -17.83 -2.93 11.86
C GLN A 47 -18.31 -2.05 13.04
N ASN A 48 -19.53 -1.54 12.97
CA ASN A 48 -20.11 -0.71 14.03
C ASN A 48 -19.23 0.49 14.42
N LEU A 49 -18.67 1.16 13.44
CA LEU A 49 -17.69 2.24 13.58
C LEU A 49 -18.08 3.27 14.66
N LYS A 50 -19.32 3.74 14.67
CA LYS A 50 -19.81 4.74 15.64
C LYS A 50 -19.83 4.24 17.08
N GLU A 51 -20.23 2.98 17.30
CA GLU A 51 -20.22 2.39 18.64
C GLU A 51 -18.80 2.21 19.15
N LEU A 52 -17.89 1.81 18.27
CA LEU A 52 -16.49 1.65 18.59
C LEU A 52 -15.87 3.00 18.98
N VAL A 53 -16.09 4.02 18.18
CA VAL A 53 -15.56 5.37 18.41
C VAL A 53 -16.12 5.98 19.70
N ALA A 54 -17.38 5.71 20.03
CA ALA A 54 -17.95 6.16 21.31
C ALA A 54 -17.26 5.54 22.54
N LYS A 55 -16.67 4.35 22.38
CA LYS A 55 -15.97 3.64 23.47
C LYS A 55 -14.49 3.99 23.60
N GLN A 56 -13.80 4.22 22.49
CA GLN A 56 -12.33 4.36 22.49
C GLN A 56 -11.80 5.61 21.79
N GLY A 57 -12.69 6.48 21.27
CA GLY A 57 -12.32 7.68 20.52
C GLY A 57 -12.12 7.45 19.03
N ALA A 58 -11.85 8.53 18.32
CA ALA A 58 -11.68 8.54 16.86
C ALA A 58 -10.49 7.69 16.42
N LEU A 59 -10.64 6.98 15.29
CA LEU A 59 -9.69 5.99 14.79
C LEU A 59 -8.64 6.62 13.87
N PRO A 60 -7.38 6.18 13.93
CA PRO A 60 -6.34 6.55 12.98
C PRO A 60 -6.70 6.13 11.54
N VAL A 61 -6.18 6.89 10.57
CA VAL A 61 -6.46 6.71 9.15
C VAL A 61 -5.22 6.20 8.42
N ILE A 62 -5.45 5.35 7.43
CA ILE A 62 -4.42 4.87 6.51
C ILE A 62 -4.89 5.13 5.10
N VAL A 63 -4.05 5.73 4.26
CA VAL A 63 -4.24 5.79 2.81
C VAL A 63 -3.30 4.79 2.16
N TYR A 64 -3.84 3.95 1.26
CA TYR A 64 -3.11 2.80 0.72
C TYR A 64 -3.09 2.78 -0.81
N ALA A 65 -1.90 2.50 -1.39
CA ALA A 65 -1.69 2.32 -2.81
C ALA A 65 -1.16 0.92 -3.16
N ASN A 66 -1.68 0.37 -4.26
CA ASN A 66 -1.46 -1.02 -4.68
C ASN A 66 -0.15 -1.22 -5.46
N GLY A 67 0.38 -2.45 -5.40
CA GLY A 67 1.42 -2.92 -6.30
C GLY A 67 1.00 -2.84 -7.76
N ALA A 68 1.99 -2.86 -8.66
CA ALA A 68 1.81 -2.70 -10.10
C ALA A 68 0.96 -1.48 -10.50
N CYS A 69 0.74 -0.53 -9.57
CA CYS A 69 -0.16 0.62 -9.74
C CYS A 69 -1.60 0.22 -10.13
N PHE A 70 -2.07 -0.91 -9.64
CA PHE A 70 -3.41 -1.40 -9.93
C PHE A 70 -4.50 -0.49 -9.37
N ASN A 71 -5.56 -0.35 -10.13
CA ASN A 71 -6.80 0.27 -9.70
C ASN A 71 -7.76 -0.79 -9.14
N ASN A 72 -7.26 -1.63 -8.24
CA ASN A 72 -7.99 -2.69 -7.54
C ASN A 72 -7.19 -3.14 -6.32
N ASN A 73 -7.83 -3.32 -5.17
CA ASN A 73 -7.14 -3.62 -3.92
C ASN A 73 -7.47 -4.99 -3.31
N VAL A 74 -8.18 -5.85 -4.02
CA VAL A 74 -8.58 -7.20 -3.54
C VAL A 74 -7.39 -8.04 -3.09
N GLU A 75 -6.25 -7.91 -3.76
CA GLU A 75 -5.06 -8.67 -3.40
C GLU A 75 -4.54 -8.36 -1.99
N MET A 76 -4.75 -7.14 -1.54
CA MET A 76 -4.33 -6.68 -0.21
C MET A 76 -5.42 -6.80 0.85
N ARG A 77 -6.56 -7.44 0.50
CA ARG A 77 -7.71 -7.56 1.40
C ARG A 77 -7.38 -8.16 2.76
N LEU A 78 -6.49 -9.16 2.80
CA LEU A 78 -6.14 -9.84 4.05
C LEU A 78 -5.27 -8.94 4.94
N LEU A 79 -4.30 -8.24 4.38
CA LEU A 79 -3.50 -7.24 5.08
C LEU A 79 -4.38 -6.08 5.58
N LEU A 80 -5.19 -5.50 4.70
CA LEU A 80 -5.98 -4.31 5.04
C LEU A 80 -7.10 -4.63 6.04
N SER A 81 -7.71 -5.81 5.94
CA SER A 81 -8.69 -6.28 6.91
C SER A 81 -8.05 -6.58 8.27
N GLU A 82 -6.84 -7.16 8.29
CA GLU A 82 -6.09 -7.34 9.53
C GLU A 82 -5.82 -6.01 10.20
N VAL A 83 -5.28 -5.03 9.47
CA VAL A 83 -5.03 -3.67 9.99
C VAL A 83 -6.33 -3.05 10.52
N ALA A 84 -7.42 -3.12 9.76
CA ALA A 84 -8.72 -2.59 10.18
C ALA A 84 -9.23 -3.25 11.46
N SER A 85 -8.99 -4.56 11.64
CA SER A 85 -9.42 -5.30 12.83
C SER A 85 -8.76 -4.82 14.13
N TYR A 86 -7.65 -4.10 14.01
CA TYR A 86 -6.99 -3.44 15.14
C TYR A 86 -7.48 -2.00 15.38
N GLY A 87 -8.54 -1.55 14.70
CA GLY A 87 -9.14 -0.23 14.93
C GLY A 87 -8.50 0.87 14.11
N TYR A 88 -8.29 0.61 12.83
CA TYR A 88 -7.87 1.57 11.81
C TYR A 88 -8.93 1.71 10.74
N VAL A 89 -8.99 2.87 10.09
CA VAL A 89 -9.76 3.07 8.87
C VAL A 89 -8.77 3.20 7.72
N ALA A 90 -8.72 2.20 6.84
CA ALA A 90 -7.79 2.15 5.73
C ALA A 90 -8.55 2.37 4.41
N ALA A 91 -8.27 3.49 3.73
CA ALA A 91 -8.79 3.77 2.40
C ALA A 91 -7.76 3.39 1.33
N ALA A 92 -8.11 2.42 0.50
CA ALA A 92 -7.27 1.87 -0.54
C ALA A 92 -7.71 2.33 -1.93
N ILE A 93 -6.75 2.64 -2.79
CA ILE A 93 -7.01 2.98 -4.20
C ILE A 93 -7.68 1.80 -4.91
N GLY A 94 -8.71 2.10 -5.69
CA GLY A 94 -9.44 1.15 -6.53
C GLY A 94 -10.69 0.56 -5.88
N PRO A 95 -11.60 0.03 -6.71
CA PRO A 95 -12.74 -0.74 -6.24
C PRO A 95 -12.28 -2.10 -5.66
N TYR A 96 -13.18 -2.73 -4.92
CA TYR A 96 -13.06 -4.12 -4.53
C TYR A 96 -13.73 -4.99 -5.60
N ASP A 97 -12.96 -5.47 -6.56
CA ASP A 97 -13.46 -6.29 -7.67
C ASP A 97 -12.63 -7.56 -7.83
N GLU A 98 -13.15 -8.68 -7.36
CA GLU A 98 -12.48 -9.99 -7.41
C GLU A 98 -12.33 -10.51 -8.84
N ALA A 99 -13.24 -10.16 -9.73
CA ALA A 99 -13.20 -10.63 -11.13
C ALA A 99 -12.11 -9.94 -11.95
N ASP A 100 -11.82 -8.67 -11.64
CA ASP A 100 -10.87 -7.86 -12.41
C ASP A 100 -9.41 -8.11 -12.03
N VAL A 101 -9.11 -8.57 -10.81
CA VAL A 101 -7.74 -8.86 -10.34
C VAL A 101 -6.99 -9.75 -11.30
N MET A 102 -7.59 -10.87 -11.69
CA MET A 102 -6.94 -11.83 -12.59
C MET A 102 -6.70 -11.26 -13.99
N ALA A 103 -7.62 -10.42 -14.48
CA ALA A 103 -7.47 -9.75 -15.77
C ALA A 103 -6.32 -8.73 -15.74
N GLN A 104 -6.20 -7.95 -14.67
CA GLN A 104 -5.11 -6.97 -14.49
C GLN A 104 -3.75 -7.67 -14.38
N TRP A 105 -3.63 -8.72 -13.55
CA TRP A 105 -2.40 -9.50 -13.45
C TRP A 105 -1.96 -10.10 -14.78
N ARG A 106 -2.85 -10.69 -15.53
CA ARG A 106 -2.55 -11.21 -16.87
C ARG A 106 -2.02 -10.13 -17.80
N GLY A 107 -2.59 -8.93 -17.73
CA GLY A 107 -2.14 -7.77 -18.48
C GLY A 107 -0.71 -7.35 -18.11
N VAL A 108 -0.42 -7.22 -16.84
CA VAL A 108 0.91 -6.84 -16.33
C VAL A 108 1.94 -7.90 -16.64
N LEU A 109 1.64 -9.18 -16.40
CA LEU A 109 2.55 -10.28 -16.67
C LEU A 109 2.83 -10.42 -18.18
N LYS A 110 1.81 -10.26 -19.02
CA LYS A 110 1.99 -10.26 -20.48
C LYS A 110 2.85 -9.09 -20.96
N ALA A 111 2.71 -7.91 -20.33
CA ALA A 111 3.52 -6.75 -20.67
C ALA A 111 4.95 -6.86 -20.14
N ALA A 112 5.13 -7.39 -18.93
CA ALA A 112 6.42 -7.56 -18.28
C ALA A 112 7.21 -8.78 -18.79
N TYR A 113 6.50 -9.83 -19.24
CA TYR A 113 7.06 -11.11 -19.64
C TYR A 113 6.42 -11.65 -20.92
N PRO A 114 6.64 -11.01 -22.08
CA PRO A 114 5.98 -11.38 -23.33
C PRO A 114 6.32 -12.81 -23.82
N GLU A 115 7.40 -13.39 -23.31
CA GLU A 115 7.93 -14.69 -23.75
C GLU A 115 7.56 -15.85 -22.83
N THR A 116 7.04 -15.58 -21.64
CA THR A 116 6.58 -16.65 -20.77
C THR A 116 5.21 -17.11 -21.25
N LYS A 117 5.12 -18.36 -21.66
CA LYS A 117 3.82 -19.09 -21.80
C LYS A 117 3.22 -19.29 -20.40
N GLY A 118 3.30 -18.23 -19.61
CA GLY A 118 2.84 -17.85 -18.31
C GLY A 118 2.08 -18.90 -17.50
N GLU A 119 2.78 -19.66 -16.69
CA GLU A 119 2.17 -20.23 -15.51
C GLU A 119 2.54 -19.35 -14.32
N VAL A 120 1.55 -18.65 -13.78
CA VAL A 120 1.65 -17.87 -12.55
C VAL A 120 0.86 -18.62 -11.49
N ILE A 121 1.48 -18.98 -10.36
CA ILE A 121 0.75 -19.51 -9.24
C ILE A 121 0.31 -18.36 -8.34
N MET A 122 -0.98 -18.21 -8.28
CA MET A 122 -1.70 -17.27 -7.42
C MET A 122 -2.21 -17.97 -6.16
N ALA A 123 -2.76 -17.23 -5.21
CA ALA A 123 -3.29 -17.71 -3.94
C ALA A 123 -4.32 -18.87 -4.05
N ASN A 124 -4.82 -19.17 -5.24
CA ASN A 124 -5.68 -20.28 -5.55
C ASN A 124 -4.94 -21.58 -5.99
N GLY A 125 -3.61 -21.63 -5.90
CA GLY A 125 -2.79 -22.80 -6.19
C GLY A 125 -2.15 -22.84 -7.58
N GLU A 126 -2.27 -21.82 -8.39
CA GLU A 126 -1.56 -21.69 -9.67
C GLU A 126 -0.14 -21.16 -9.46
N LYS A 127 0.89 -21.81 -10.02
CA LYS A 127 2.32 -21.57 -9.76
C LYS A 127 2.90 -20.43 -10.58
N ILE A 128 3.57 -19.44 -9.93
CA ILE A 128 4.66 -18.67 -10.54
C ILE A 128 5.96 -19.38 -10.21
N LEU A 129 6.71 -19.82 -11.22
CA LEU A 129 8.06 -20.28 -11.01
C LEU A 129 9.00 -19.07 -10.91
N PRO A 130 9.82 -18.95 -9.87
CA PRO A 130 10.84 -17.93 -9.84
C PRO A 130 11.82 -18.17 -11.00
N LEU A 131 12.26 -17.07 -11.64
CA LEU A 131 13.28 -17.14 -12.67
C LEU A 131 14.54 -17.85 -12.11
N THR A 132 15.10 -18.77 -12.88
CA THR A 132 16.42 -19.32 -12.55
C THR A 132 17.50 -18.22 -12.57
N PRO A 133 18.64 -18.43 -11.93
CA PRO A 133 19.73 -17.46 -11.98
C PRO A 133 20.15 -17.10 -13.41
N GLU A 134 20.14 -18.07 -14.33
CA GLU A 134 20.47 -17.89 -15.74
C GLU A 134 19.40 -17.05 -16.47
N GLU A 135 18.12 -17.31 -16.22
CA GLU A 135 17.01 -16.52 -16.78
C GLU A 135 17.02 -15.09 -16.26
N LYS A 136 17.35 -14.90 -14.98
CA LYS A 136 17.51 -13.56 -14.38
C LYS A 136 18.65 -12.80 -15.04
N GLN A 137 19.80 -13.44 -15.23
CA GLN A 137 20.96 -12.82 -15.88
C GLN A 137 20.70 -12.52 -17.36
N ALA A 138 20.03 -13.44 -18.08
CA ALA A 138 19.64 -13.22 -19.47
C ALA A 138 18.67 -12.04 -19.60
N ARG A 139 17.71 -11.91 -18.69
CA ARG A 139 16.78 -10.80 -18.64
C ARG A 139 17.46 -9.46 -18.37
N GLU A 140 18.34 -9.40 -17.37
CA GLU A 140 19.11 -8.18 -17.06
C GLU A 140 19.96 -7.75 -18.27
N ALA A 141 20.56 -8.70 -19.00
CA ALA A 141 21.30 -8.42 -20.22
C ALA A 141 20.40 -7.92 -21.35
N GLN A 142 19.18 -8.46 -21.46
CA GLN A 142 18.20 -8.02 -22.46
C GLN A 142 17.66 -6.63 -22.17
N GLU A 143 17.31 -6.35 -20.90
CA GLU A 143 16.88 -5.02 -20.47
C GLU A 143 17.99 -3.97 -20.67
N ALA A 144 19.24 -4.30 -20.40
CA ALA A 144 20.39 -3.44 -20.67
C ALA A 144 20.52 -3.12 -22.17
N LYS A 145 20.37 -4.13 -23.04
CA LYS A 145 20.37 -3.93 -24.50
C LYS A 145 19.20 -3.07 -24.98
N GLN A 146 18.00 -3.28 -24.43
CA GLN A 146 16.82 -2.48 -24.78
C GLN A 146 17.00 -1.01 -24.34
N ARG A 147 17.53 -0.77 -23.14
CA ARG A 147 17.87 0.59 -22.66
C ARG A 147 18.92 1.27 -23.55
N GLU A 148 19.94 0.52 -23.98
CA GLU A 148 20.96 1.04 -24.88
C GLU A 148 20.37 1.36 -26.27
N GLN A 149 19.52 0.49 -26.81
CA GLN A 149 18.83 0.71 -28.09
C GLN A 149 17.86 1.89 -28.01
N ALA A 150 17.10 2.00 -26.92
CA ALA A 150 16.21 3.13 -26.68
C ALA A 150 16.97 4.46 -26.56
N ALA A 151 18.12 4.45 -25.88
CA ALA A 151 18.99 5.62 -25.77
C ALA A 151 19.61 6.02 -27.11
N LYS A 152 19.97 5.04 -27.96
CA LYS A 152 20.48 5.29 -29.32
C LYS A 152 19.37 5.78 -30.27
N ALA A 153 18.15 5.27 -30.12
CA ALA A 153 16.97 5.71 -30.87
C ALA A 153 16.55 7.13 -30.46
N ALA A 154 16.56 7.45 -29.18
CA ALA A 154 16.27 8.79 -28.66
C ALA A 154 17.25 9.86 -29.16
N LYS A 155 18.53 9.50 -29.41
CA LYS A 155 19.52 10.41 -29.97
C LYS A 155 19.34 10.64 -31.50
N LYS A 156 18.65 9.75 -32.19
CA LYS A 156 18.45 9.83 -33.66
C LYS A 156 17.15 10.50 -34.09
N THR A 157 16.20 10.68 -33.22
CA THR A 157 14.88 11.24 -33.58
C THR A 157 14.54 12.44 -32.71
N LYS A 158 14.40 13.61 -33.29
CA LYS A 158 13.70 14.78 -32.71
C LYS A 158 12.17 14.55 -32.71
N LYS A 159 11.71 13.31 -32.49
CA LYS A 159 10.28 13.03 -32.31
C LYS A 159 9.94 13.16 -30.83
N PRO A 160 8.73 13.64 -30.49
CA PRO A 160 8.27 13.66 -29.11
C PRO A 160 8.45 12.27 -28.50
N GLN A 161 8.97 12.20 -27.27
CA GLN A 161 9.00 10.95 -26.51
C GLN A 161 7.60 10.34 -26.53
N PRO A 162 7.47 9.01 -26.71
CA PRO A 162 6.21 8.34 -26.44
C PRO A 162 5.70 8.78 -25.07
N ALA A 163 4.43 9.11 -24.97
CA ALA A 163 3.83 9.44 -23.69
C ALA A 163 4.20 8.33 -22.68
N ALA A 164 4.64 8.72 -21.49
CA ALA A 164 4.91 7.76 -20.41
C ALA A 164 3.72 6.81 -20.27
N PRO A 165 3.94 5.52 -19.95
CA PRO A 165 2.84 4.59 -19.76
C PRO A 165 1.83 5.21 -18.81
N GLN A 166 0.59 5.35 -19.25
CA GLN A 166 -0.49 5.84 -18.40
C GLN A 166 -0.87 4.70 -17.46
N PHE A 167 -0.43 4.83 -16.21
CA PHE A 167 -0.92 3.95 -15.18
C PHE A 167 -2.37 4.32 -14.81
N PRO A 168 -3.20 3.35 -14.43
CA PRO A 168 -4.61 3.62 -14.07
C PRO A 168 -4.75 4.42 -12.77
N THR A 169 -3.67 4.54 -11.98
CA THR A 169 -3.63 5.26 -10.72
C THR A 169 -2.48 6.29 -10.69
N TYR A 170 -2.57 7.27 -9.81
CA TYR A 170 -1.58 8.33 -9.65
C TYR A 170 -1.45 8.74 -8.16
N PRO A 171 -0.31 9.31 -7.73
CA PRO A 171 -0.03 9.55 -6.30
C PRO A 171 -1.06 10.45 -5.60
N LYS A 172 -1.56 11.47 -6.28
CA LYS A 172 -2.54 12.41 -5.69
C LYS A 172 -3.84 11.73 -5.26
N MET A 173 -4.19 10.57 -5.81
CA MET A 173 -5.35 9.80 -5.35
C MET A 173 -5.28 9.54 -3.85
N LEU A 174 -4.10 9.32 -3.28
CA LEU A 174 -3.93 9.14 -1.83
C LEU A 174 -4.32 10.40 -1.03
N LEU A 175 -4.05 11.58 -1.58
CA LEU A 175 -4.44 12.85 -0.95
C LEU A 175 -5.93 13.15 -1.20
N GLU A 176 -6.45 12.82 -2.38
CA GLU A 176 -7.87 12.98 -2.72
C GLU A 176 -8.77 12.14 -1.81
N VAL A 177 -8.40 10.89 -1.52
CA VAL A 177 -9.16 10.07 -0.57
C VAL A 177 -9.03 10.57 0.87
N LEU A 178 -7.88 11.14 1.25
CA LEU A 178 -7.70 11.77 2.54
C LEU A 178 -8.55 13.04 2.67
N ASP A 179 -8.68 13.82 1.60
CA ASP A 179 -9.56 14.99 1.55
C ASP A 179 -11.03 14.56 1.67
N TRP A 180 -11.43 13.51 0.94
CA TRP A 180 -12.78 12.94 1.07
C TRP A 180 -13.08 12.46 2.49
N LEU A 181 -12.15 11.70 3.13
CA LEU A 181 -12.30 11.26 4.52
C LEU A 181 -12.41 12.45 5.48
N THR A 182 -11.67 13.52 5.21
CA THR A 182 -11.74 14.76 6.01
C THR A 182 -13.11 15.40 5.90
N GLU A 183 -13.65 15.51 4.71
CA GLU A 183 -15.00 16.01 4.47
C GLU A 183 -16.05 15.12 5.13
N GLN A 184 -15.96 13.81 4.97
CA GLN A 184 -16.88 12.85 5.59
C GLN A 184 -16.84 12.92 7.12
N ASN A 185 -15.67 13.12 7.71
CA ASN A 185 -15.50 13.26 9.16
C ASN A 185 -16.15 14.54 9.71
N ALA A 186 -16.26 15.58 8.90
CA ALA A 186 -16.91 16.85 9.25
C ALA A 186 -18.41 16.90 8.90
N THR A 187 -18.89 16.00 8.04
CA THR A 187 -20.26 16.04 7.51
C THR A 187 -21.23 15.32 8.45
N GLN A 188 -22.17 16.09 9.02
CA GLN A 188 -23.26 15.53 9.82
C GLN A 188 -24.12 14.56 8.99
N GLY A 189 -24.36 13.38 9.52
CA GLY A 189 -25.09 12.31 8.81
C GLY A 189 -24.19 11.32 8.08
N SER A 190 -22.94 11.63 7.83
CA SER A 190 -21.95 10.67 7.33
C SER A 190 -21.72 9.53 8.35
N GLU A 191 -21.43 8.35 7.85
CA GLU A 191 -21.01 7.23 8.70
C GLU A 191 -19.68 7.50 9.42
N TYR A 192 -18.84 8.37 8.84
CA TYR A 192 -17.54 8.77 9.38
C TYR A 192 -17.59 10.01 10.28
N TYR A 193 -18.76 10.62 10.47
CA TYR A 193 -18.90 11.86 11.24
C TYR A 193 -18.30 11.74 12.64
N HIS A 194 -17.23 12.51 12.90
CA HIS A 194 -16.41 12.48 14.13
C HIS A 194 -15.80 11.11 14.46
N CYS A 195 -15.62 10.23 13.46
CA CYS A 195 -15.07 8.90 13.67
C CYS A 195 -13.57 8.79 13.39
N LEU A 196 -12.98 9.76 12.69
CA LEU A 196 -11.62 9.70 12.20
C LEU A 196 -10.69 10.65 12.97
N ASN A 197 -9.54 10.14 13.37
CA ASN A 197 -8.46 10.95 13.94
C ASN A 197 -7.49 11.36 12.83
N LEU A 198 -7.71 12.51 12.25
CA LEU A 198 -6.94 13.05 11.12
C LEU A 198 -5.56 13.59 11.53
N ASP A 199 -5.25 13.66 12.82
CA ASP A 199 -3.89 13.91 13.31
C ASP A 199 -3.03 12.64 13.36
N LYS A 200 -3.63 11.48 13.03
CA LYS A 200 -3.01 10.15 13.08
C LYS A 200 -3.19 9.45 11.74
N VAL A 201 -2.50 9.93 10.71
CA VAL A 201 -2.57 9.42 9.33
C VAL A 201 -1.28 8.70 8.96
N ALA A 202 -1.39 7.48 8.43
CA ALA A 202 -0.28 6.80 7.76
C ALA A 202 -0.52 6.73 6.25
N ALA A 203 0.55 6.85 5.46
CA ALA A 203 0.56 6.46 4.07
C ALA A 203 1.27 5.11 3.93
N MET A 204 0.62 4.16 3.25
CA MET A 204 1.15 2.81 3.08
C MET A 204 1.01 2.37 1.62
N GLY A 205 2.01 1.65 1.10
CA GLY A 205 1.94 1.16 -0.27
C GLY A 205 2.91 0.03 -0.56
N GLN A 206 2.50 -0.86 -1.48
CA GLN A 206 3.29 -2.00 -1.90
C GLN A 206 3.87 -1.76 -3.30
N SER A 207 5.17 -2.05 -3.51
CA SER A 207 5.82 -1.98 -4.84
C SER A 207 5.60 -0.61 -5.51
N CYS A 208 4.95 -0.56 -6.67
CA CYS A 208 4.55 0.69 -7.34
C CYS A 208 3.75 1.62 -6.41
N GLY A 209 2.88 1.07 -5.56
CA GLY A 209 2.15 1.85 -4.56
C GLY A 209 3.05 2.54 -3.54
N GLY A 210 4.19 1.93 -3.20
CA GLY A 210 5.19 2.58 -2.34
C GLY A 210 5.83 3.78 -3.01
N ALA A 211 6.06 3.75 -4.33
CA ALA A 211 6.51 4.94 -5.06
C ALA A 211 5.45 6.05 -5.01
N GLN A 212 4.15 5.71 -5.14
CA GLN A 212 3.08 6.69 -4.96
C GLN A 212 3.08 7.30 -3.56
N VAL A 213 3.29 6.48 -2.51
CA VAL A 213 3.44 6.96 -1.12
C VAL A 213 4.62 7.92 -1.01
N LEU A 214 5.78 7.55 -1.55
CA LEU A 214 6.97 8.41 -1.48
C LEU A 214 6.74 9.76 -2.17
N ALA A 215 6.00 9.76 -3.29
CA ALA A 215 5.68 10.99 -4.04
C ALA A 215 4.81 11.98 -3.25
N ILE A 216 4.05 11.50 -2.24
CA ILE A 216 3.16 12.34 -1.41
C ILE A 216 3.63 12.44 0.06
N ALA A 217 4.76 11.84 0.42
CA ALA A 217 5.24 11.78 1.80
C ALA A 217 5.60 13.16 2.40
N TYR A 218 5.63 14.21 1.56
CA TYR A 218 5.83 15.60 1.98
C TYR A 218 4.58 16.22 2.62
N ASP A 219 3.38 15.61 2.48
CA ASP A 219 2.15 16.18 3.00
C ASP A 219 2.16 16.16 4.54
N PRO A 220 1.97 17.32 5.21
CA PRO A 220 2.13 17.44 6.67
C PRO A 220 1.09 16.64 7.48
N ARG A 221 0.02 16.20 6.86
CA ARG A 221 -0.98 15.34 7.51
C ARG A 221 -0.45 13.93 7.77
N ILE A 222 0.51 13.46 6.96
CA ILE A 222 1.09 12.12 7.09
C ILE A 222 2.04 12.11 8.29
N LYS A 223 1.85 11.15 9.20
CA LYS A 223 2.63 11.00 10.43
C LYS A 223 3.60 9.83 10.40
N THR A 224 3.42 8.91 9.47
CA THR A 224 4.36 7.83 9.18
C THR A 224 4.10 7.23 7.81
N CYS A 225 5.14 6.67 7.18
CA CYS A 225 5.03 5.94 5.93
C CYS A 225 5.42 4.47 6.12
N VAL A 226 4.67 3.57 5.48
CA VAL A 226 4.93 2.13 5.47
C VAL A 226 5.18 1.68 4.04
N MET A 227 6.40 1.28 3.76
CA MET A 227 6.96 0.97 2.45
C MET A 227 7.10 -0.55 2.31
N LEU A 228 6.16 -1.18 1.61
CA LEU A 228 6.05 -2.63 1.51
C LEU A 228 6.65 -3.12 0.18
N ASN A 229 7.70 -3.94 0.25
CA ASN A 229 8.41 -4.48 -0.93
C ASN A 229 8.68 -3.39 -1.99
N THR A 230 9.21 -2.26 -1.57
CA THR A 230 9.41 -1.07 -2.41
C THR A 230 10.67 -0.32 -2.02
N GLY A 231 11.18 0.45 -2.96
CA GLY A 231 12.27 1.39 -2.82
C GLY A 231 12.48 2.09 -4.16
N ILE A 232 12.76 3.39 -4.12
CA ILE A 232 12.94 4.17 -5.35
C ILE A 232 14.36 4.06 -5.90
N GLY A 233 15.38 3.99 -5.04
CA GLY A 233 16.77 3.91 -5.46
C GLY A 233 17.16 5.03 -6.41
N ASP A 234 17.58 4.65 -7.62
CA ASP A 234 17.89 5.59 -8.70
C ASP A 234 16.80 5.65 -9.78
N MET A 235 15.66 5.02 -9.53
CA MET A 235 14.53 5.04 -10.47
C MET A 235 13.71 6.33 -10.36
N GLU A 236 12.92 6.56 -11.39
CA GLU A 236 11.81 7.51 -11.38
C GLU A 236 10.53 6.72 -11.66
N MET A 237 9.59 6.76 -10.74
CA MET A 237 8.33 6.04 -10.85
C MET A 237 7.21 6.80 -10.17
N MET A 238 6.08 6.98 -10.85
CA MET A 238 4.88 7.62 -10.28
C MET A 238 5.17 8.98 -9.63
N GLY A 239 6.07 9.77 -10.22
CA GLY A 239 6.49 11.06 -9.66
C GLY A 239 7.42 10.97 -8.46
N ALA A 240 7.72 9.78 -7.96
CA ALA A 240 8.76 9.58 -6.95
C ALA A 240 10.14 9.50 -7.60
N THR A 241 11.09 10.14 -6.96
CA THR A 241 12.53 10.11 -7.26
C THR A 241 13.30 10.07 -5.95
N LYS A 242 14.60 9.84 -6.00
CA LYS A 242 15.47 9.94 -4.82
C LYS A 242 15.40 11.32 -4.12
N GLU A 243 15.02 12.36 -4.84
CA GLU A 243 14.87 13.70 -4.27
C GLU A 243 13.70 13.79 -3.29
N CYS A 244 12.68 12.94 -3.46
CA CYS A 244 11.55 12.87 -2.52
C CYS A 244 12.01 12.48 -1.10
N LEU A 245 13.10 11.70 -0.99
CA LEU A 245 13.67 11.32 0.31
C LEU A 245 14.15 12.51 1.15
N LYS A 246 14.45 13.66 0.50
CA LYS A 246 14.87 14.89 1.19
C LYS A 246 13.69 15.66 1.81
N ASN A 247 12.48 15.36 1.40
CA ASN A 247 11.25 16.02 1.85
C ASN A 247 10.50 15.22 2.92
N LEU A 248 11.12 14.13 3.39
CA LEU A 248 10.55 13.33 4.47
C LEU A 248 10.59 14.10 5.78
N HIS A 249 9.55 13.94 6.59
CA HIS A 249 9.41 14.60 7.89
C HIS A 249 8.81 13.68 8.95
N THR A 250 8.66 12.38 8.63
CA THR A 250 7.99 11.39 9.47
C THR A 250 8.78 10.10 9.54
N PRO A 251 8.59 9.27 10.60
CA PRO A 251 9.18 7.95 10.67
C PRO A 251 8.79 7.07 9.48
N MET A 252 9.76 6.31 8.98
CA MET A 252 9.63 5.42 7.82
C MET A 252 9.83 3.96 8.22
N PHE A 253 8.95 3.10 7.75
CA PHE A 253 9.10 1.65 7.88
C PHE A 253 9.16 0.99 6.51
N TYR A 254 10.29 0.34 6.21
CA TYR A 254 10.46 -0.52 5.04
C TYR A 254 10.34 -1.99 5.46
N MET A 255 9.45 -2.73 4.80
CA MET A 255 9.34 -4.19 4.90
C MET A 255 9.71 -4.81 3.57
N ILE A 256 10.83 -5.54 3.51
CA ILE A 256 11.43 -6.04 2.27
C ILE A 256 11.57 -7.56 2.35
N GLY A 257 11.40 -8.22 1.21
CA GLY A 257 11.45 -9.69 1.08
C GLY A 257 12.87 -10.27 0.92
N GLY A 258 13.91 -9.54 1.34
CA GLY A 258 15.30 -9.97 1.24
C GLY A 258 15.89 -9.85 -0.17
N PRO A 259 17.07 -10.44 -0.43
CA PRO A 259 17.77 -10.30 -1.72
C PRO A 259 17.01 -10.82 -2.94
N ALA A 260 16.01 -11.68 -2.74
CA ALA A 260 15.12 -12.16 -3.81
C ALA A 260 14.01 -11.15 -4.17
N ASP A 261 13.82 -10.12 -3.36
CA ASP A 261 12.89 -9.04 -3.65
C ASP A 261 13.51 -8.07 -4.67
N ILE A 262 12.79 -7.82 -5.76
CA ILE A 262 13.24 -6.88 -6.81
C ILE A 262 13.45 -5.45 -6.29
N ALA A 263 12.81 -5.08 -5.18
CA ALA A 263 12.95 -3.78 -4.53
C ALA A 263 14.14 -3.70 -3.56
N TYR A 264 14.78 -4.83 -3.22
CA TYR A 264 15.79 -4.92 -2.17
C TYR A 264 16.92 -3.88 -2.31
N ALA A 265 17.59 -3.87 -3.46
CA ALA A 265 18.70 -2.96 -3.70
C ALA A 265 18.29 -1.47 -3.68
N ASN A 266 17.07 -1.18 -4.13
CA ASN A 266 16.54 0.19 -4.12
C ASN A 266 16.19 0.63 -2.70
N ALA A 267 15.56 -0.24 -1.90
CA ALA A 267 15.25 0.05 -0.50
C ALA A 267 16.52 0.28 0.34
N GLN A 268 17.61 -0.48 0.07
CA GLN A 268 18.90 -0.23 0.72
C GLN A 268 19.45 1.16 0.40
N LYS A 269 19.41 1.56 -0.88
CA LYS A 269 19.83 2.92 -1.29
C LYS A 269 18.97 4.00 -0.66
N ASP A 270 17.66 3.78 -0.56
CA ASP A 270 16.78 4.72 0.11
C ASP A 270 17.14 4.86 1.59
N TYR A 271 17.30 3.72 2.29
CA TYR A 271 17.72 3.71 3.69
C TYR A 271 19.02 4.49 3.93
N GLU A 272 20.01 4.31 3.07
CA GLU A 272 21.29 5.04 3.16
C GLU A 272 21.11 6.55 2.96
N ARG A 273 20.22 6.96 2.04
CA ARG A 273 20.01 8.37 1.63
C ARG A 273 19.09 9.16 2.55
N ILE A 274 18.18 8.48 3.26
CA ILE A 274 17.28 9.17 4.20
C ILE A 274 18.11 9.96 5.22
N ALA A 275 17.72 11.22 5.44
CA ALA A 275 18.42 12.14 6.30
C ALA A 275 18.57 11.62 7.75
N ASN A 276 19.60 12.11 8.46
CA ASN A 276 19.96 11.61 9.80
C ASN A 276 19.03 12.10 10.92
N ASP A 277 18.02 12.86 10.62
CA ASP A 277 16.98 13.33 11.53
C ASP A 277 15.65 12.60 11.32
N ILE A 278 15.56 11.75 10.30
CA ILE A 278 14.36 10.96 10.03
C ILE A 278 14.52 9.54 10.61
N PRO A 279 13.66 9.14 11.57
CA PRO A 279 13.65 7.77 12.06
C PRO A 279 13.28 6.77 10.95
N VAL A 280 14.10 5.76 10.72
CA VAL A 280 13.82 4.72 9.73
C VAL A 280 14.20 3.33 10.21
N VAL A 281 13.28 2.40 10.00
CA VAL A 281 13.50 0.96 10.17
C VAL A 281 13.36 0.28 8.83
N MET A 282 14.24 -0.65 8.51
CA MET A 282 14.06 -1.59 7.42
C MET A 282 14.18 -3.02 7.95
N LEU A 283 13.08 -3.78 7.88
CA LEU A 283 13.06 -5.21 8.15
C LEU A 283 13.15 -5.98 6.84
N ASN A 284 13.98 -7.00 6.83
CA ASN A 284 14.15 -7.92 5.72
C ASN A 284 13.71 -9.32 6.12
N SER A 285 12.82 -9.91 5.33
CA SER A 285 12.45 -11.32 5.39
C SER A 285 13.14 -12.13 4.29
N LYS A 286 12.64 -13.34 4.02
CA LYS A 286 13.05 -14.17 2.88
C LYS A 286 11.90 -14.41 1.88
N ASP A 287 10.78 -13.69 2.03
CA ASP A 287 9.53 -13.98 1.33
C ASP A 287 9.49 -13.42 -0.11
N GLY A 288 10.55 -12.73 -0.55
CA GLY A 288 10.61 -12.12 -1.88
C GLY A 288 9.63 -10.96 -2.07
N HIS A 289 9.37 -10.59 -3.33
CA HIS A 289 8.60 -9.39 -3.67
C HIS A 289 7.10 -9.50 -3.32
N SER A 290 6.58 -10.71 -3.24
CA SER A 290 5.16 -10.94 -2.90
C SER A 290 4.87 -10.85 -1.40
N GLY A 291 5.90 -10.91 -0.53
CA GLY A 291 5.71 -10.90 0.91
C GLY A 291 4.77 -12.01 1.40
N THR A 292 4.08 -11.76 2.51
CA THR A 292 3.11 -12.71 3.10
C THR A 292 1.66 -12.20 3.00
N TYR A 293 1.38 -11.23 2.12
CA TYR A 293 0.07 -10.54 2.05
C TYR A 293 -1.11 -11.47 1.75
N TYR A 294 -0.86 -12.56 1.04
CA TYR A 294 -1.86 -13.54 0.63
C TYR A 294 -2.10 -14.65 1.67
N GLU A 295 -1.31 -14.68 2.72
CA GLU A 295 -1.51 -15.60 3.82
C GLU A 295 -2.71 -15.17 4.67
N LYS A 296 -3.27 -16.13 5.39
CA LYS A 296 -4.36 -15.86 6.33
C LYS A 296 -3.98 -14.70 7.25
N PHE A 297 -4.87 -13.72 7.37
CA PHE A 297 -4.66 -12.49 8.14
C PHE A 297 -3.49 -11.62 7.65
N GLY A 298 -3.06 -11.77 6.38
CA GLY A 298 -1.94 -11.02 5.81
C GLY A 298 -0.56 -11.46 6.34
N GLY A 299 -0.50 -12.62 6.99
CA GLY A 299 0.72 -13.25 7.45
C GLY A 299 1.57 -12.43 8.42
N ASN A 300 2.87 -12.66 8.37
CA ASN A 300 3.80 -11.98 9.27
C ASN A 300 4.01 -10.51 8.94
N TYR A 301 3.83 -10.12 7.67
CA TYR A 301 3.93 -8.71 7.27
C TYR A 301 2.82 -7.87 7.89
N ALA A 302 1.59 -8.38 7.91
CA ALA A 302 0.49 -7.68 8.57
C ALA A 302 0.72 -7.50 10.07
N LYS A 303 1.30 -8.51 10.76
CA LYS A 303 1.68 -8.40 12.17
C LYS A 303 2.71 -7.29 12.41
N ALA A 304 3.73 -7.18 11.54
CA ALA A 304 4.71 -6.12 11.66
C ALA A 304 4.10 -4.74 11.36
N VAL A 305 3.26 -4.64 10.33
CA VAL A 305 2.55 -3.40 9.98
C VAL A 305 1.67 -2.94 11.15
N VAL A 306 0.86 -3.82 11.73
CA VAL A 306 0.01 -3.47 12.88
C VAL A 306 0.84 -2.96 14.06
N LYS A 307 1.94 -3.65 14.41
CA LYS A 307 2.84 -3.21 15.49
C LYS A 307 3.47 -1.85 15.23
N TRP A 308 3.89 -1.58 13.99
CA TRP A 308 4.41 -0.27 13.60
C TRP A 308 3.35 0.82 13.77
N LEU A 309 2.15 0.60 13.24
CA LEU A 309 1.04 1.54 13.32
C LEU A 309 0.59 1.78 14.75
N ASP A 310 0.50 0.73 15.58
CA ASP A 310 0.16 0.85 16.99
C ASP A 310 1.21 1.68 17.75
N TRP A 311 2.49 1.51 17.43
CA TRP A 311 3.55 2.31 18.01
C TRP A 311 3.47 3.77 17.54
N GLN A 312 3.45 4.01 16.23
CA GLN A 312 3.56 5.37 15.67
C GLN A 312 2.28 6.20 15.81
N LEU A 313 1.12 5.59 15.65
CA LEU A 313 -0.14 6.32 15.64
C LEU A 313 -0.92 6.23 16.96
N LYS A 314 -0.77 5.14 17.72
CA LYS A 314 -1.49 4.97 19.00
C LYS A 314 -0.60 5.17 20.22
N GLY A 315 0.72 5.37 20.02
CA GLY A 315 1.66 5.58 21.10
C GLY A 315 1.89 4.34 21.98
N GLN A 316 1.64 3.14 21.46
CA GLN A 316 1.87 1.89 22.17
C GLN A 316 3.37 1.53 22.17
N VAL A 317 4.14 2.17 23.02
CA VAL A 317 5.62 2.07 23.05
C VAL A 317 6.11 0.62 23.14
N GLY A 318 5.39 -0.28 23.81
CA GLY A 318 5.77 -1.70 23.89
C GLY A 318 5.86 -2.41 22.52
N GLN A 319 5.21 -1.88 21.48
CA GLN A 319 5.30 -2.44 20.12
C GLN A 319 6.63 -2.10 19.42
N SER A 320 7.38 -1.10 19.92
CA SER A 320 8.68 -0.71 19.36
C SER A 320 9.73 -1.82 19.48
N ALA A 321 9.56 -2.76 20.40
CA ALA A 321 10.52 -3.86 20.60
C ALA A 321 10.77 -4.66 19.31
N LEU A 322 9.75 -4.86 18.48
CA LEU A 322 9.96 -5.56 17.18
C LEU A 322 10.96 -4.85 16.27
N PHE A 323 11.07 -3.54 16.38
CA PHE A 323 11.83 -2.68 15.48
C PHE A 323 13.17 -2.24 16.06
N LEU A 324 13.27 -2.18 17.40
CA LEU A 324 14.42 -1.61 18.09
C LEU A 324 15.24 -2.62 18.88
N ASP A 325 14.75 -3.85 19.05
CA ASP A 325 15.40 -4.92 19.82
C ASP A 325 15.66 -6.14 18.91
N ASP A 326 16.95 -6.41 18.63
CA ASP A 326 17.35 -7.51 17.74
C ASP A 326 17.06 -8.88 18.34
N GLU A 327 17.13 -9.03 19.65
CA GLU A 327 16.82 -10.30 20.34
C GLU A 327 15.32 -10.58 20.27
N TYR A 328 14.50 -9.55 20.48
CA TYR A 328 13.06 -9.67 20.31
C TYR A 328 12.66 -9.97 18.87
N LEU A 329 13.25 -9.28 17.89
CA LEU A 329 13.03 -9.55 16.46
C LEU A 329 13.36 -11.01 16.14
N LYS A 330 14.56 -11.48 16.52
CA LYS A 330 15.01 -12.86 16.29
C LYS A 330 14.14 -13.90 17.02
N LEU A 331 13.65 -13.59 18.20
CA LEU A 331 12.73 -14.46 18.94
C LEU A 331 11.38 -14.62 18.21
N LYS A 332 10.85 -13.54 17.64
CA LYS A 332 9.53 -13.54 16.97
C LYS A 332 9.60 -13.97 15.52
N PHE A 333 10.66 -13.59 14.82
CA PHE A 333 10.88 -13.85 13.40
C PHE A 333 12.35 -14.25 13.18
N PRO A 334 12.72 -15.52 13.44
CA PRO A 334 14.13 -15.97 13.45
C PRO A 334 14.90 -15.74 12.14
N GLU A 335 14.16 -15.67 11.03
CA GLU A 335 14.75 -15.49 9.70
C GLU A 335 14.80 -14.02 9.25
N TRP A 336 14.20 -13.10 10.03
CA TRP A 336 14.19 -11.69 9.67
C TRP A 336 15.45 -10.98 10.18
N GLN A 337 15.84 -9.96 9.43
CA GLN A 337 16.93 -9.06 9.80
C GLN A 337 16.41 -7.63 9.81
N GLY A 338 16.91 -6.83 10.73
CA GLY A 338 16.52 -5.43 10.86
C GLY A 338 17.71 -4.50 10.84
N VAL A 339 17.56 -3.37 10.18
CA VAL A 339 18.45 -2.22 10.32
C VAL A 339 17.61 -0.99 10.66
N ARG A 340 18.17 -0.12 11.49
CA ARG A 340 17.49 1.08 11.98
C ARG A 340 18.46 2.22 12.19
N LYS A 341 17.98 3.44 12.09
CA LYS A 341 18.73 4.64 12.44
C LYS A 341 17.77 5.74 12.94
N ASN A 342 18.33 6.67 13.72
CA ASN A 342 17.70 7.91 14.18
C ASN A 342 16.52 7.70 15.18
N PHE A 343 16.58 6.67 16.03
CA PHE A 343 15.65 6.44 17.13
C PHE A 343 16.28 6.72 18.50
#